data_3c865a844514f87bbbafa6469cd6e30e
#
_entry.id   3c865a844514f87bbbafa6469cd6e30e
#
_cell.length_a   1.000
_cell.length_b   1.000
_cell.length_c   1.000
_cell.angle_alpha   90.00
_cell.angle_beta   90.00
_cell.angle_gamma   90.00
#
_symmetry.space_group_name_H-M   'P 1'
#
loop_
_entity.id
_entity.type
_entity.pdbx_description
1 polymer ?
#
loop_
_entity_poly.entity_id
_entity_poly.type
_entity_poly.pdbx_seq_one_letter_code
_entity_poly.pdbx_strand_id
1 'polypeptide(L)'
;MSYTVLHLEKAKGNDSAMSAHIERTIHPKNADASRSHLNKELIIYPEGVNNRTSAIQYRLDNAHLKRKIGTNQVRAIRVLLSGTHETMKEIEKKKQLENWCNDNLNWLKETFGEENLVSAVLHMDEKTPHIHATIVPIVTGERRKVKNKPEMAIEKYKKKNPNSNRLCADDVMARNQLKLYQNTYAMAMAKYGLKRGIEGSEAKHISTAEYYRTLHFQNQKMEQEKELKKSELSAIEKSISSKKIVENFTNVITGSKTKRLEQENEQIKKEMISLKNQKEREQDKLQ
;
A
#
# COMPACT_ATOMS: atom_id res chain seq x y z
N MET A 1 -16.21 1.07 -0.83
CA MET A 1 -15.97 2.50 -0.47
C MET A 1 -14.65 2.93 -1.08
N SER A 2 -14.57 4.13 -1.67
CA SER A 2 -13.45 4.59 -2.48
C SER A 2 -12.62 5.61 -1.69
N TYR A 3 -11.43 5.24 -1.28
CA TYR A 3 -10.55 6.09 -0.49
C TYR A 3 -9.25 6.42 -1.21
N THR A 4 -8.71 7.61 -0.96
CA THR A 4 -7.34 7.97 -1.35
C THR A 4 -6.33 7.21 -0.51
N VAL A 5 -5.20 6.86 -1.13
CA VAL A 5 -4.01 6.35 -0.45
C VAL A 5 -2.91 7.39 -0.60
N LEU A 6 -2.52 7.99 0.51
CA LEU A 6 -1.39 8.90 0.60
C LEU A 6 -0.52 8.48 1.79
N HIS A 7 0.70 8.07 1.50
CA HIS A 7 1.66 7.69 2.52
C HIS A 7 2.99 8.41 2.31
N LEU A 8 3.53 8.98 3.39
CA LEU A 8 4.83 9.64 3.39
C LEU A 8 5.78 8.90 4.34
N GLU A 9 7.00 8.64 3.90
CA GLU A 9 8.03 8.00 4.69
C GLU A 9 9.39 8.68 4.49
N LYS A 10 10.13 8.88 5.59
CA LYS A 10 11.50 9.39 5.55
C LYS A 10 12.43 8.33 4.96
N ALA A 11 13.18 8.68 3.92
CA ALA A 11 14.21 7.81 3.38
C ALA A 11 15.36 7.63 4.38
N LYS A 12 15.80 6.39 4.58
CA LYS A 12 16.91 6.04 5.47
C LYS A 12 18.19 5.83 4.68
N GLY A 13 19.29 6.39 5.15
CA GLY A 13 20.59 6.22 4.51
C GLY A 13 20.63 6.78 3.08
N ASN A 14 21.19 6.04 2.16
CA ASN A 14 21.28 6.37 0.73
C ASN A 14 20.02 5.95 -0.07
N ASP A 15 19.07 5.28 0.56
CA ASP A 15 17.81 4.81 -0.02
C ASP A 15 17.94 3.98 -1.32
N SER A 16 19.11 3.36 -1.54
CA SER A 16 19.43 2.65 -2.79
C SER A 16 18.52 1.44 -3.06
N ALA A 17 18.16 0.70 -2.02
CA ALA A 17 17.25 -0.44 -2.15
C ALA A 17 15.85 0.00 -2.64
N MET A 18 15.37 1.15 -2.18
CA MET A 18 14.12 1.71 -2.66
C MET A 18 14.25 2.30 -4.06
N SER A 19 15.39 2.90 -4.41
CA SER A 19 15.65 3.31 -5.79
C SER A 19 15.60 2.12 -6.73
N ALA A 20 16.25 1.00 -6.37
CA ALA A 20 16.22 -0.23 -7.15
C ALA A 20 14.80 -0.80 -7.31
N HIS A 21 13.96 -0.71 -6.28
CA HIS A 21 12.55 -1.12 -6.33
C HIS A 21 11.73 -0.19 -7.26
N ILE A 22 11.87 1.12 -7.12
CA ILE A 22 11.10 2.11 -7.90
C ILE A 22 11.51 2.07 -9.37
N GLU A 23 12.79 1.98 -9.67
CA GLU A 23 13.36 1.96 -11.01
C GLU A 23 13.34 0.56 -11.66
N ARG A 24 12.80 -0.47 -10.95
CA ARG A 24 12.75 -1.87 -11.41
C ARG A 24 14.09 -2.46 -11.84
N THR A 25 15.18 -2.00 -11.24
CA THR A 25 16.48 -2.69 -11.37
C THR A 25 16.52 -3.99 -10.56
N ILE A 26 15.61 -4.14 -9.61
CA ILE A 26 15.28 -5.38 -8.90
C ILE A 26 13.79 -5.63 -9.08
N HIS A 27 13.41 -6.83 -9.55
CA HIS A 27 12.01 -7.22 -9.68
C HIS A 27 11.46 -7.71 -8.34
N PRO A 28 10.47 -7.00 -7.74
CA PRO A 28 9.82 -7.49 -6.54
C PRO A 28 8.86 -8.64 -6.88
N LYS A 29 8.66 -9.55 -5.91
CA LYS A 29 7.82 -10.76 -6.11
C LYS A 29 6.35 -10.48 -6.41
N ASN A 30 5.86 -9.28 -6.06
CA ASN A 30 4.49 -8.83 -6.28
C ASN A 30 4.29 -8.05 -7.58
N ALA A 31 5.34 -7.88 -8.39
CA ALA A 31 5.25 -7.23 -9.69
C ALA A 31 5.21 -8.27 -10.81
N ASP A 32 4.36 -8.02 -11.79
CA ASP A 32 4.26 -8.78 -13.02
C ASP A 32 5.28 -8.26 -14.03
N ALA A 33 6.34 -9.03 -14.25
CA ALA A 33 7.42 -8.65 -15.16
C ALA A 33 6.93 -8.39 -16.59
N SER A 34 5.86 -9.07 -17.05
CA SER A 34 5.29 -8.86 -18.38
C SER A 34 4.65 -7.49 -18.56
N ARG A 35 4.28 -6.82 -17.45
CA ARG A 35 3.65 -5.50 -17.40
C ARG A 35 4.62 -4.37 -17.05
N SER A 36 5.86 -4.65 -16.70
CA SER A 36 6.84 -3.63 -16.30
C SER A 36 7.09 -2.57 -17.39
N HIS A 37 6.87 -2.91 -18.64
CA HIS A 37 6.94 -1.95 -19.76
C HIS A 37 5.85 -0.86 -19.73
N LEU A 38 4.81 -1.03 -18.93
CA LEU A 38 3.73 -0.05 -18.71
C LEU A 38 4.08 0.97 -17.62
N ASN A 39 5.13 0.73 -16.84
CA ASN A 39 5.62 1.69 -15.85
C ASN A 39 6.15 2.93 -16.56
N LYS A 40 5.92 4.11 -15.97
CA LYS A 40 6.26 5.37 -16.63
C LYS A 40 6.89 6.34 -15.63
N GLU A 41 8.07 6.86 -15.96
CA GLU A 41 8.61 8.06 -15.30
C GLU A 41 7.76 9.27 -15.72
N LEU A 42 7.26 10.00 -14.73
CA LEU A 42 6.34 11.12 -14.94
C LEU A 42 7.06 12.48 -14.93
N ILE A 43 8.34 12.48 -14.55
CA ILE A 43 9.18 13.69 -14.46
C ILE A 43 10.38 13.54 -15.39
N ILE A 44 10.67 14.58 -16.14
CA ILE A 44 11.87 14.64 -16.95
C ILE A 44 13.02 15.08 -16.06
N TYR A 45 14.06 14.29 -15.98
CA TYR A 45 15.27 14.63 -15.24
C TYR A 45 16.06 15.75 -15.92
N PRO A 46 16.75 16.61 -15.14
CA PRO A 46 17.70 17.58 -15.68
C PRO A 46 18.82 16.90 -16.49
N GLU A 47 19.48 17.66 -17.34
CA GLU A 47 20.61 17.17 -18.12
C GLU A 47 21.71 16.60 -17.20
N GLY A 48 22.23 15.43 -17.54
CA GLY A 48 23.22 14.70 -16.77
C GLY A 48 22.67 13.92 -15.55
N VAL A 49 21.37 13.97 -15.30
CA VAL A 49 20.69 13.22 -14.23
C VAL A 49 19.98 12.01 -14.83
N ASN A 50 20.40 10.79 -14.46
CA ASN A 50 19.93 9.56 -15.11
C ASN A 50 19.09 8.65 -14.21
N ASN A 51 18.96 8.96 -12.93
CA ASN A 51 18.24 8.10 -11.98
C ASN A 51 17.77 8.92 -10.76
N ARG A 52 16.91 8.31 -9.96
CA ARG A 52 16.35 8.90 -8.73
C ARG A 52 17.42 9.33 -7.72
N THR A 53 18.48 8.55 -7.54
CA THR A 53 19.54 8.87 -6.58
C THR A 53 20.32 10.09 -7.02
N SER A 54 20.66 10.20 -8.30
CA SER A 54 21.33 11.40 -8.86
C SER A 54 20.41 12.61 -8.86
N ALA A 55 19.10 12.44 -9.05
CA ALA A 55 18.11 13.51 -8.95
C ALA A 55 18.02 14.12 -7.53
N ILE A 56 18.03 13.26 -6.50
CA ILE A 56 18.10 13.71 -5.10
C ILE A 56 19.38 14.52 -4.87
N GLN A 57 20.54 13.99 -5.31
CA GLN A 57 21.82 14.68 -5.12
C GLN A 57 21.87 16.02 -5.90
N TYR A 58 21.44 16.02 -7.14
CA TYR A 58 21.33 17.23 -7.96
C TYR A 58 20.52 18.33 -7.26
N ARG A 59 19.36 18.01 -6.70
CA ARG A 59 18.53 18.97 -5.96
C ARG A 59 19.24 19.49 -4.70
N LEU A 60 19.93 18.62 -3.96
CA LEU A 60 20.69 19.02 -2.77
C LEU A 60 21.83 19.97 -3.11
N ASP A 61 22.56 19.71 -4.18
CA ASP A 61 23.68 20.54 -4.62
C ASP A 61 23.22 21.93 -5.10
N ASN A 62 22.06 22.01 -5.74
CA ASN A 62 21.46 23.25 -6.22
C ASN A 62 20.54 23.96 -5.19
N ALA A 63 20.45 23.45 -3.96
CA ALA A 63 19.57 24.00 -2.93
C ALA A 63 20.13 25.22 -2.21
N HIS A 64 21.38 25.61 -2.47
CA HIS A 64 22.07 26.71 -1.78
C HIS A 64 21.98 26.61 -0.25
N LEU A 65 22.22 25.41 0.29
CA LEU A 65 22.16 25.14 1.72
C LEU A 65 23.34 25.83 2.45
N LYS A 66 23.05 26.63 3.47
CA LYS A 66 24.09 27.29 4.27
C LYS A 66 24.84 26.36 5.22
N ARG A 67 24.28 25.19 5.53
CA ARG A 67 24.87 24.22 6.44
C ARG A 67 25.20 22.94 5.71
N LYS A 68 26.35 22.35 6.06
CA LYS A 68 26.72 21.02 5.60
C LYS A 68 25.65 20.00 6.04
N ILE A 69 25.28 19.09 5.14
CA ILE A 69 24.34 18.02 5.42
C ILE A 69 25.00 16.99 6.35
N GLY A 70 24.39 16.72 7.50
CA GLY A 70 24.84 15.71 8.44
C GLY A 70 24.61 14.28 7.93
N THR A 71 25.40 13.32 8.43
CA THR A 71 25.32 11.91 8.03
C THR A 71 23.93 11.29 8.32
N ASN A 72 23.31 11.67 9.43
CA ASN A 72 22.00 11.15 9.86
C ASN A 72 20.81 12.00 9.37
N GLN A 73 21.06 13.00 8.53
CA GLN A 73 20.02 13.89 8.04
C GLN A 73 19.21 13.22 6.92
N VAL A 74 17.89 13.28 7.02
CA VAL A 74 16.97 12.76 5.98
C VAL A 74 17.11 13.60 4.73
N ARG A 75 17.51 12.98 3.63
CA ARG A 75 17.76 13.63 2.34
C ARG A 75 16.55 13.62 1.42
N ALA A 76 15.67 12.65 1.59
CA ALA A 76 14.48 12.51 0.78
C ALA A 76 13.29 12.01 1.60
N ILE A 77 12.09 12.32 1.15
CA ILE A 77 10.82 11.76 1.62
C ILE A 77 10.22 10.98 0.45
N ARG A 78 9.86 9.73 0.70
CA ARG A 78 9.10 8.90 -0.23
C ARG A 78 7.63 9.21 -0.07
N VAL A 79 6.91 9.36 -1.16
CA VAL A 79 5.47 9.59 -1.19
C VAL A 79 4.84 8.53 -2.07
N LEU A 80 3.91 7.76 -1.51
CA LEU A 80 3.09 6.80 -2.25
C LEU A 80 1.70 7.39 -2.43
N LEU A 81 1.22 7.40 -3.68
CA LEU A 81 -0.07 7.94 -4.08
C LEU A 81 -0.85 6.88 -4.85
N SER A 82 -2.07 6.61 -4.42
CA SER A 82 -2.98 5.64 -5.06
C SER A 82 -4.42 5.87 -4.59
N GLY A 83 -5.28 4.91 -4.88
CA GLY A 83 -6.65 4.80 -4.36
C GLY A 83 -7.01 3.35 -4.09
N THR A 84 -8.24 3.11 -3.62
CA THR A 84 -8.75 1.74 -3.50
C THR A 84 -8.69 1.03 -4.84
N HIS A 85 -8.38 -0.26 -4.81
CA HIS A 85 -8.12 -1.07 -6.00
C HIS A 85 -9.21 -0.98 -7.07
N GLU A 86 -10.46 -1.11 -6.67
CA GLU A 86 -11.62 -1.07 -7.55
C GLU A 86 -11.73 0.29 -8.26
N THR A 87 -11.50 1.38 -7.53
CA THR A 87 -11.55 2.74 -8.09
C THR A 87 -10.39 2.99 -9.05
N MET A 88 -9.20 2.52 -8.72
CA MET A 88 -8.04 2.65 -9.60
C MET A 88 -8.24 1.87 -10.92
N LYS A 89 -8.84 0.67 -10.85
CA LYS A 89 -9.25 -0.08 -12.06
C LYS A 89 -10.30 0.65 -12.89
N GLU A 90 -11.26 1.33 -12.24
CA GLU A 90 -12.24 2.14 -12.97
C GLU A 90 -11.61 3.34 -13.66
N ILE A 91 -10.66 4.02 -13.01
CA ILE A 91 -9.89 5.14 -13.59
C ILE A 91 -9.13 4.65 -14.84
N GLU A 92 -8.47 3.50 -14.75
CA GLU A 92 -7.76 2.87 -15.87
C GLU A 92 -8.74 2.52 -17.01
N LYS A 93 -9.85 1.84 -16.71
CA LYS A 93 -10.89 1.46 -17.67
C LYS A 93 -11.52 2.66 -18.39
N LYS A 94 -11.73 3.76 -17.67
CA LYS A 94 -12.25 5.03 -18.20
C LYS A 94 -11.20 5.84 -18.97
N LYS A 95 -9.98 5.34 -19.11
CA LYS A 95 -8.83 6.04 -19.73
C LYS A 95 -8.51 7.40 -19.07
N GLN A 96 -8.74 7.51 -17.78
CA GLN A 96 -8.50 8.73 -16.98
C GLN A 96 -7.15 8.69 -16.23
N LEU A 97 -6.36 7.63 -16.40
CA LEU A 97 -5.12 7.42 -15.65
C LEU A 97 -4.09 8.52 -15.88
N GLU A 98 -3.96 9.01 -17.10
CA GLU A 98 -3.05 10.11 -17.44
C GLU A 98 -3.46 11.42 -16.74
N ASN A 99 -4.75 11.75 -16.76
CA ASN A 99 -5.28 12.92 -16.04
C ASN A 99 -5.05 12.77 -14.54
N TRP A 100 -5.28 11.56 -13.99
CA TRP A 100 -5.01 11.27 -12.58
C TRP A 100 -3.52 11.44 -12.24
N CYS A 101 -2.60 11.00 -13.09
CA CYS A 101 -1.17 11.23 -12.91
C CYS A 101 -0.82 12.72 -12.90
N ASN A 102 -1.34 13.49 -13.86
CA ASN A 102 -1.09 14.92 -13.97
C ASN A 102 -1.61 15.68 -12.72
N ASP A 103 -2.81 15.34 -12.24
CA ASP A 103 -3.35 15.94 -11.03
C ASP A 103 -2.54 15.60 -9.77
N ASN A 104 -2.02 14.38 -9.68
CA ASN A 104 -1.09 14.00 -8.62
C ASN A 104 0.19 14.81 -8.68
N LEU A 105 0.78 14.99 -9.88
CA LEU A 105 1.98 15.82 -10.05
C LEU A 105 1.71 17.27 -9.67
N ASN A 106 0.59 17.84 -10.09
CA ASN A 106 0.20 19.22 -9.75
C ASN A 106 0.06 19.38 -8.23
N TRP A 107 -0.67 18.46 -7.57
CA TRP A 107 -0.80 18.49 -6.12
C TRP A 107 0.55 18.37 -5.38
N LEU A 108 1.45 17.50 -5.87
CA LEU A 108 2.80 17.37 -5.31
C LEU A 108 3.62 18.64 -5.46
N LYS A 109 3.59 19.29 -6.66
CA LYS A 109 4.30 20.53 -6.94
C LYS A 109 3.77 21.68 -6.08
N GLU A 110 2.46 21.83 -5.97
CA GLU A 110 1.82 22.85 -5.14
C GLU A 110 2.10 22.65 -3.64
N THR A 111 2.13 21.40 -3.18
CA THR A 111 2.29 21.07 -1.76
C THR A 111 3.73 21.17 -1.27
N PHE A 112 4.69 20.70 -2.07
CA PHE A 112 6.09 20.56 -1.66
C PHE A 112 7.06 21.50 -2.40
N GLY A 113 6.59 22.17 -3.43
CA GLY A 113 7.40 22.96 -4.36
C GLY A 113 7.90 22.12 -5.54
N GLU A 114 7.82 22.69 -6.74
CA GLU A 114 8.17 22.00 -7.99
C GLU A 114 9.62 21.50 -7.98
N GLU A 115 10.55 22.35 -7.54
CA GLU A 115 11.98 21.99 -7.47
C GLU A 115 12.29 20.86 -6.48
N ASN A 116 11.44 20.67 -5.47
CA ASN A 116 11.62 19.64 -4.45
C ASN A 116 11.11 18.27 -4.90
N LEU A 117 10.24 18.23 -5.89
CA LEU A 117 9.74 16.99 -6.50
C LEU A 117 10.76 16.50 -7.55
N VAL A 118 11.58 15.54 -7.19
CA VAL A 118 12.75 15.12 -7.99
C VAL A 118 12.54 13.83 -8.78
N SER A 119 11.55 13.02 -8.45
CA SER A 119 11.17 11.80 -9.19
C SER A 119 9.71 11.46 -8.93
N ALA A 120 9.02 10.94 -9.94
CA ALA A 120 7.69 10.38 -9.82
C ALA A 120 7.50 9.28 -10.85
N VAL A 121 7.32 8.04 -10.41
CA VAL A 121 7.18 6.86 -11.26
C VAL A 121 5.80 6.25 -11.06
N LEU A 122 5.06 6.09 -12.15
CA LEU A 122 3.83 5.31 -12.17
C LEU A 122 4.17 3.82 -12.30
N HIS A 123 3.69 3.01 -11.37
CA HIS A 123 3.75 1.55 -11.46
C HIS A 123 2.41 0.98 -11.89
N MET A 124 2.46 0.20 -12.98
CA MET A 124 1.34 -0.51 -13.58
C MET A 124 1.52 -2.03 -13.54
N ASP A 125 2.66 -2.48 -13.08
CA ASP A 125 3.06 -3.89 -13.00
C ASP A 125 2.69 -4.56 -11.68
N GLU A 126 2.11 -3.83 -10.75
CA GLU A 126 1.55 -4.38 -9.51
C GLU A 126 0.02 -4.42 -9.56
N LYS A 127 -0.60 -5.05 -8.54
CA LYS A 127 -2.06 -5.27 -8.47
C LYS A 127 -2.88 -3.97 -8.64
N THR A 128 -2.41 -2.86 -8.10
CA THR A 128 -3.10 -1.56 -8.12
C THR A 128 -2.17 -0.49 -8.66
N PRO A 129 -2.57 0.29 -9.68
CA PRO A 129 -1.79 1.42 -10.15
C PRO A 129 -1.47 2.41 -9.03
N HIS A 130 -0.21 2.82 -8.92
CA HIS A 130 0.22 3.76 -7.90
C HIS A 130 1.44 4.57 -8.37
N ILE A 131 1.64 5.74 -7.76
CA ILE A 131 2.79 6.59 -8.04
C ILE A 131 3.73 6.57 -6.84
N HIS A 132 5.00 6.27 -7.09
CA HIS A 132 6.10 6.55 -6.18
C HIS A 132 6.71 7.90 -6.51
N ALA A 133 6.50 8.89 -5.65
CA ALA A 133 7.16 10.18 -5.77
C ALA A 133 8.27 10.36 -4.73
N THR A 134 9.23 11.19 -5.04
CA THR A 134 10.36 11.52 -4.18
C THR A 134 10.50 13.01 -4.00
N ILE A 135 10.47 13.46 -2.76
CA ILE A 135 10.58 14.86 -2.37
C ILE A 135 11.89 15.08 -1.62
N VAL A 136 12.68 16.06 -2.02
CA VAL A 136 13.81 16.55 -1.22
C VAL A 136 13.28 17.63 -0.27
N PRO A 137 13.31 17.43 1.06
CA PRO A 137 12.60 18.28 2.02
C PRO A 137 13.36 19.59 2.30
N ILE A 138 13.50 20.44 1.28
CA ILE A 138 14.08 21.76 1.42
C ILE A 138 12.97 22.73 1.77
N VAL A 139 13.16 23.44 2.88
CA VAL A 139 12.23 24.45 3.40
C VAL A 139 12.95 25.77 3.62
N THR A 140 12.21 26.87 3.51
CA THR A 140 12.73 28.21 3.69
C THR A 140 12.54 28.68 5.13
N GLY A 141 13.46 29.48 5.62
CA GLY A 141 13.42 30.07 6.97
C GLY A 141 14.17 29.26 8.03
N GLU A 142 14.66 29.96 9.03
CA GLU A 142 15.35 29.35 10.17
C GLU A 142 14.39 29.01 11.32
N ARG A 143 14.38 27.72 11.72
CA ARG A 143 13.67 27.27 12.92
C ARG A 143 14.65 27.25 14.10
N ARG A 144 14.60 28.26 14.96
CA ARG A 144 15.33 28.23 16.22
C ARG A 144 14.41 27.71 17.32
N LYS A 145 14.85 26.68 18.04
CA LYS A 145 14.22 26.31 19.32
C LYS A 145 14.51 27.45 20.31
N VAL A 146 13.46 28.02 20.86
CA VAL A 146 13.58 28.85 22.06
C VAL A 146 14.08 27.91 23.17
N LYS A 147 15.33 28.06 23.61
CA LYS A 147 15.78 27.45 24.84
C LYS A 147 15.08 28.20 25.97
N ASN A 148 14.33 27.51 26.79
CA ASN A 148 13.85 28.06 28.04
C ASN A 148 15.07 28.59 28.82
N LYS A 149 15.26 29.90 28.83
CA LYS A 149 16.27 30.55 29.64
C LYS A 149 15.55 31.36 30.74
N PRO A 150 16.11 31.40 31.94
CA PRO A 150 15.60 32.28 33.00
C PRO A 150 15.57 33.71 32.51
N GLU A 151 14.63 34.51 32.99
CA GLU A 151 14.21 35.85 32.55
C GLU A 151 15.30 36.95 32.50
N MET A 152 16.56 36.67 32.81
CA MET A 152 17.65 37.66 32.88
C MET A 152 18.75 37.52 31.85
N ALA A 153 18.57 36.81 30.72
CA ALA A 153 19.62 36.67 29.72
C ALA A 153 19.41 37.65 28.57
N ILE A 154 20.25 38.67 28.48
CA ILE A 154 20.38 39.60 27.36
C ILE A 154 20.42 38.81 26.05
N GLU A 155 19.52 39.14 25.11
CA GLU A 155 19.36 38.48 23.83
C GLU A 155 20.62 38.62 22.94
N LYS A 156 21.49 37.60 22.98
CA LYS A 156 22.58 37.42 22.02
C LYS A 156 22.16 36.55 20.84
N TYR A 157 21.01 36.77 20.21
CA TYR A 157 20.61 35.99 19.05
C TYR A 157 20.71 36.83 17.76
N LYS A 158 21.49 36.32 16.80
CA LYS A 158 21.47 36.86 15.42
C LYS A 158 20.03 36.77 14.88
N LYS A 159 19.59 37.83 14.21
CA LYS A 159 18.29 37.84 13.51
C LYS A 159 18.15 36.61 12.66
N LYS A 160 16.97 35.96 12.72
CA LYS A 160 16.62 34.82 11.85
C LYS A 160 16.65 35.31 10.39
N ASN A 161 17.20 34.48 9.49
CA ASN A 161 17.11 34.75 8.07
C ASN A 161 15.88 34.04 7.48
N PRO A 162 14.82 34.76 7.10
CA PRO A 162 13.60 34.15 6.56
C PRO A 162 13.84 33.47 5.20
N ASN A 163 14.87 33.89 4.45
CA ASN A 163 15.17 33.38 3.11
C ASN A 163 16.25 32.31 3.09
N SER A 164 16.58 31.73 4.25
CA SER A 164 17.62 30.68 4.32
C SER A 164 17.03 29.32 4.00
N ASN A 165 17.54 28.67 2.96
CA ASN A 165 17.20 27.29 2.67
C ASN A 165 17.83 26.32 3.66
N ARG A 166 17.09 25.32 4.06
CA ARG A 166 17.54 24.25 4.96
C ARG A 166 16.86 22.94 4.63
N LEU A 167 17.58 21.87 4.80
CA LEU A 167 17.08 20.51 4.65
C LEU A 167 16.39 20.10 5.97
N CYS A 168 15.06 19.91 5.96
CA CYS A 168 14.30 19.59 7.17
C CYS A 168 13.05 18.74 6.90
N ALA A 169 13.21 17.44 6.95
CA ALA A 169 12.09 16.50 6.82
C ALA A 169 11.06 16.60 7.97
N ASP A 170 11.48 17.02 9.17
CA ASP A 170 10.56 17.14 10.32
C ASP A 170 9.54 18.27 10.14
N ASP A 171 9.91 19.34 9.46
CA ASP A 171 8.96 20.42 9.18
C ASP A 171 7.95 20.00 8.11
N VAL A 172 8.41 19.30 7.06
CA VAL A 172 7.54 18.77 6.01
C VAL A 172 6.60 17.69 6.57
N MET A 173 7.09 16.84 7.47
CA MET A 173 6.32 15.75 8.07
C MET A 173 5.80 16.07 9.48
N ALA A 174 5.61 17.35 9.80
CA ALA A 174 4.98 17.74 11.05
C ALA A 174 3.53 17.20 11.10
N ARG A 175 3.08 16.81 12.30
CA ARG A 175 1.76 16.15 12.49
C ARG A 175 0.59 16.94 11.90
N ASN A 176 0.59 18.25 12.06
CA ASN A 176 -0.40 19.14 11.46
C ASN A 176 -0.33 19.18 9.94
N GLN A 177 0.89 19.15 9.37
CA GLN A 177 1.09 19.09 7.93
C GLN A 177 0.59 17.78 7.34
N LEU A 178 0.92 16.64 7.96
CA LEU A 178 0.43 15.33 7.50
C LEU A 178 -1.10 15.26 7.48
N LYS A 179 -1.78 15.85 8.48
CA LYS A 179 -3.25 15.94 8.48
C LYS A 179 -3.77 16.84 7.35
N LEU A 180 -3.12 17.96 7.11
CA LEU A 180 -3.46 18.88 6.02
C LEU A 180 -3.30 18.20 4.66
N TYR A 181 -2.20 17.46 4.43
CA TYR A 181 -1.96 16.74 3.20
C TYR A 181 -3.05 15.71 2.90
N GLN A 182 -3.52 14.95 3.90
CA GLN A 182 -4.63 14.01 3.73
C GLN A 182 -5.90 14.73 3.26
N ASN A 183 -6.19 15.91 3.78
CA ASN A 183 -7.36 16.70 3.39
C ASN A 183 -7.24 17.24 1.97
N THR A 184 -6.13 17.94 1.67
CA THR A 184 -5.92 18.57 0.37
C THR A 184 -5.78 17.56 -0.76
N TYR A 185 -5.12 16.42 -0.49
CA TYR A 185 -5.02 15.33 -1.45
C TYR A 185 -6.39 14.73 -1.78
N ALA A 186 -7.19 14.46 -0.75
CA ALA A 186 -8.55 13.95 -0.98
C ALA A 186 -9.42 14.94 -1.76
N MET A 187 -9.28 16.24 -1.52
CA MET A 187 -9.97 17.28 -2.32
C MET A 187 -9.52 17.25 -3.78
N ALA A 188 -8.22 17.17 -4.05
CA ALA A 188 -7.69 17.10 -5.41
C ALA A 188 -8.15 15.85 -6.16
N MET A 189 -8.30 14.72 -5.46
CA MET A 189 -8.69 13.43 -6.05
C MET A 189 -10.21 13.18 -6.04
N ALA A 190 -11.01 14.09 -5.50
CA ALA A 190 -12.48 13.93 -5.38
C ALA A 190 -13.18 13.71 -6.73
N LYS A 191 -12.68 14.33 -7.80
CA LYS A 191 -13.23 14.18 -9.17
C LYS A 191 -13.13 12.75 -9.72
N TYR A 192 -12.25 11.92 -9.15
CA TYR A 192 -12.12 10.49 -9.47
C TYR A 192 -12.99 9.61 -8.56
N GLY A 193 -13.85 10.19 -7.72
CA GLY A 193 -14.68 9.47 -6.76
C GLY A 193 -13.93 9.01 -5.51
N LEU A 194 -12.67 9.42 -5.33
CA LEU A 194 -11.85 9.11 -4.17
C LEU A 194 -12.14 10.08 -3.03
N LYS A 195 -12.28 9.56 -1.82
CA LYS A 195 -12.58 10.31 -0.60
C LYS A 195 -11.45 10.16 0.41
N ARG A 196 -11.36 11.08 1.35
CA ARG A 196 -10.44 10.95 2.47
C ARG A 196 -10.76 9.72 3.31
N GLY A 197 -9.73 9.00 3.75
CA GLY A 197 -9.88 7.93 4.73
C GLY A 197 -10.47 8.45 6.06
N ILE A 198 -11.08 7.55 6.82
CA ILE A 198 -11.75 7.88 8.09
C ILE A 198 -10.68 8.30 9.11
N GLU A 199 -10.81 9.51 9.65
CA GLU A 199 -9.92 10.01 10.70
C GLU A 199 -10.14 9.22 12.00
N GLY A 200 -9.06 8.77 12.62
CA GLY A 200 -9.12 7.97 13.84
C GLY A 200 -9.54 6.52 13.63
N SER A 201 -9.60 6.04 12.38
CA SER A 201 -9.84 4.61 12.13
C SER A 201 -8.76 3.75 12.79
N GLU A 202 -9.14 2.56 13.25
CA GLU A 202 -8.18 1.59 13.82
C GLU A 202 -7.23 0.99 12.76
N ALA A 203 -7.45 1.30 11.47
CA ALA A 203 -6.58 0.89 10.39
C ALA A 203 -5.18 1.46 10.60
N LYS A 204 -4.26 0.60 11.02
CA LYS A 204 -2.84 0.95 11.18
C LYS A 204 -2.11 0.70 9.88
N HIS A 205 -1.21 1.62 9.54
CA HIS A 205 -0.24 1.33 8.50
C HIS A 205 0.66 0.19 8.97
N ILE A 206 0.56 -0.95 8.31
CA ILE A 206 1.46 -2.08 8.50
C ILE A 206 2.56 -2.03 7.44
N SER A 207 3.79 -2.29 7.84
CA SER A 207 4.89 -2.38 6.87
C SER A 207 4.64 -3.53 5.89
N THR A 208 5.18 -3.42 4.68
CA THR A 208 5.08 -4.47 3.67
C THR A 208 5.57 -5.82 4.22
N ALA A 209 6.64 -5.83 5.01
CA ALA A 209 7.15 -7.04 5.65
C ALA A 209 6.19 -7.63 6.69
N GLU A 210 5.49 -6.80 7.42
CA GLU A 210 4.48 -7.22 8.41
C GLU A 210 3.21 -7.72 7.72
N TYR A 211 2.78 -7.05 6.63
CA TYR A 211 1.69 -7.49 5.78
C TYR A 211 1.93 -8.91 5.24
N TYR A 212 3.11 -9.17 4.65
CA TYR A 212 3.44 -10.49 4.12
C TYR A 212 3.57 -11.55 5.22
N ARG A 213 4.07 -11.21 6.40
CA ARG A 213 4.07 -12.13 7.55
C ARG A 213 2.65 -12.49 7.98
N THR A 214 1.78 -11.51 8.08
CA THR A 214 0.37 -11.74 8.45
C THR A 214 -0.34 -12.56 7.39
N LEU A 215 -0.14 -12.24 6.11
CA LEU A 215 -0.70 -12.98 4.98
C LEU A 215 -0.21 -14.45 4.98
N HIS A 216 1.09 -14.66 5.20
CA HIS A 216 1.66 -16.02 5.29
C HIS A 216 1.04 -16.81 6.44
N PHE A 217 0.90 -16.19 7.60
CA PHE A 217 0.25 -16.83 8.76
C PHE A 217 -1.23 -17.15 8.49
N GLN A 218 -1.97 -16.25 7.86
CA GLN A 218 -3.36 -16.49 7.48
C GLN A 218 -3.47 -17.64 6.47
N ASN A 219 -2.60 -17.68 5.47
CA ASN A 219 -2.57 -18.74 4.47
C ASN A 219 -2.25 -20.11 5.11
N GLN A 220 -1.29 -20.16 6.04
CA GLN A 220 -1.00 -21.40 6.78
C GLN A 220 -2.21 -21.88 7.60
N LYS A 221 -2.88 -20.95 8.28
CA LYS A 221 -4.09 -21.28 9.06
C LYS A 221 -5.20 -21.81 8.16
N MET A 222 -5.44 -21.18 7.03
CA MET A 222 -6.45 -21.64 6.05
C MET A 222 -6.10 -23.02 5.47
N GLU A 223 -4.82 -23.30 5.20
CA GLU A 223 -4.40 -24.61 4.69
C GLU A 223 -4.60 -25.70 5.76
N GLN A 224 -4.32 -25.39 7.03
CA GLN A 224 -4.63 -26.30 8.15
C GLN A 224 -6.14 -26.56 8.29
N GLU A 225 -6.97 -25.52 8.23
CA GLU A 225 -8.43 -25.66 8.27
C GLU A 225 -8.96 -26.48 7.09
N LYS A 226 -8.39 -26.28 5.91
CA LYS A 226 -8.72 -27.01 4.69
C LYS A 226 -8.39 -28.51 4.82
N GLU A 227 -7.21 -28.86 5.33
CA GLU A 227 -6.81 -30.24 5.56
C GLU A 227 -7.68 -30.91 6.66
N LEU A 228 -8.05 -30.16 7.72
CA LEU A 228 -8.99 -30.63 8.73
C LEU A 228 -10.36 -30.98 8.12
N LYS A 229 -10.95 -30.03 7.39
CA LYS A 229 -12.24 -30.23 6.69
C LYS A 229 -12.18 -31.38 5.69
N LYS A 230 -11.06 -31.55 5.00
CA LYS A 230 -10.85 -32.68 4.08
C LYS A 230 -10.81 -34.01 4.80
N SER A 231 -10.17 -34.07 5.97
CA SER A 231 -10.14 -35.27 6.80
C SER A 231 -11.54 -35.62 7.36
N GLU A 232 -12.31 -34.61 7.79
CA GLU A 232 -13.70 -34.77 8.22
C GLU A 232 -14.59 -35.28 7.08
N LEU A 233 -14.48 -34.73 5.88
CA LEU A 233 -15.19 -35.19 4.69
C LEU A 233 -14.86 -36.66 4.38
N SER A 234 -13.57 -37.03 4.41
CA SER A 234 -13.13 -38.40 4.20
C SER A 234 -13.70 -39.37 5.26
N ALA A 235 -13.78 -38.96 6.54
CA ALA A 235 -14.38 -39.71 7.60
C ALA A 235 -15.90 -39.92 7.39
N ILE A 236 -16.61 -38.86 6.95
CA ILE A 236 -18.04 -38.93 6.62
C ILE A 236 -18.27 -39.85 5.42
N GLU A 237 -17.47 -39.73 4.34
CA GLU A 237 -17.56 -40.62 3.17
C GLU A 237 -17.36 -42.09 3.53
N LYS A 238 -16.37 -42.39 4.40
CA LYS A 238 -16.15 -43.75 4.93
C LYS A 238 -17.34 -44.25 5.74
N SER A 239 -17.94 -43.37 6.56
CA SER A 239 -19.12 -43.77 7.37
C SER A 239 -20.35 -44.02 6.50
N ILE A 240 -20.55 -43.23 5.44
CA ILE A 240 -21.63 -43.44 4.46
C ILE A 240 -21.40 -44.74 3.68
N SER A 241 -20.17 -45.02 3.27
CA SER A 241 -19.84 -46.28 2.58
C SER A 241 -20.06 -47.48 3.47
N SER A 242 -19.68 -47.40 4.75
CA SER A 242 -19.92 -48.45 5.74
C SER A 242 -21.41 -48.67 5.99
N LYS A 243 -22.21 -47.57 6.10
CA LYS A 243 -23.68 -47.68 6.23
C LYS A 243 -24.30 -48.32 5.00
N LYS A 244 -23.87 -47.95 3.77
CA LYS A 244 -24.36 -48.58 2.54
C LYS A 244 -24.06 -50.08 2.47
N ILE A 245 -22.89 -50.52 2.96
CA ILE A 245 -22.54 -51.93 3.01
C ILE A 245 -23.46 -52.67 4.00
N VAL A 246 -23.69 -52.09 5.20
CA VAL A 246 -24.60 -52.65 6.20
C VAL A 246 -26.04 -52.69 5.69
N GLU A 247 -26.48 -51.66 4.92
CA GLU A 247 -27.82 -51.60 4.32
C GLU A 247 -28.03 -52.63 3.22
N ASN A 248 -27.04 -52.87 2.39
CA ASN A 248 -27.10 -53.93 1.40
C ASN A 248 -27.26 -55.32 2.04
N PHE A 249 -26.68 -55.53 3.23
CA PHE A 249 -26.89 -56.77 4.03
C PHE A 249 -28.25 -56.83 4.74
N THR A 250 -28.79 -55.66 5.18
CA THR A 250 -30.10 -55.62 5.87
C THR A 250 -31.28 -55.58 4.90
N ASN A 251 -31.12 -55.06 3.67
CA ASN A 251 -32.14 -55.07 2.62
C ASN A 251 -32.48 -56.49 2.10
N VAL A 252 -31.57 -57.42 2.35
CA VAL A 252 -31.85 -58.86 2.12
C VAL A 252 -32.80 -59.42 3.20
N ILE A 253 -32.97 -58.76 4.35
CA ILE A 253 -33.70 -59.26 5.50
C ILE A 253 -34.99 -58.47 5.81
N THR A 254 -35.13 -57.17 5.50
CA THR A 254 -36.34 -56.39 5.85
C THR A 254 -36.61 -55.18 4.91
N GLY A 255 -37.63 -55.28 4.07
CA GLY A 255 -38.05 -54.29 3.07
C GLY A 255 -38.72 -53.01 3.56
N SER A 256 -38.41 -52.50 4.78
CA SER A 256 -39.14 -51.35 5.36
C SER A 256 -38.30 -50.14 5.79
N LYS A 257 -36.96 -50.15 5.62
CA LYS A 257 -36.07 -49.05 6.10
C LYS A 257 -35.54 -48.10 5.01
N THR A 258 -35.78 -48.41 3.74
CA THR A 258 -35.18 -47.72 2.59
C THR A 258 -35.57 -46.27 2.43
N LYS A 259 -36.79 -45.89 2.66
CA LYS A 259 -37.28 -44.50 2.42
C LYS A 259 -36.67 -43.44 3.35
N ARG A 260 -36.36 -43.82 4.59
CA ARG A 260 -35.85 -42.84 5.57
C ARG A 260 -34.37 -42.53 5.36
N LEU A 261 -33.60 -43.49 4.92
CA LEU A 261 -32.17 -43.37 4.66
C LEU A 261 -31.88 -42.68 3.31
N GLU A 262 -32.78 -42.82 2.33
CA GLU A 262 -32.71 -42.02 1.09
C GLU A 262 -32.91 -40.53 1.36
N GLN A 263 -33.80 -40.15 2.26
CA GLN A 263 -34.03 -38.75 2.66
C GLN A 263 -32.81 -38.15 3.41
N GLU A 264 -32.22 -38.92 4.35
CA GLU A 264 -31.00 -38.48 5.05
C GLU A 264 -29.79 -38.32 4.09
N ASN A 265 -29.60 -39.22 3.14
CA ASN A 265 -28.57 -39.16 2.14
C ASN A 265 -28.74 -37.96 1.16
N GLU A 266 -29.97 -37.64 0.79
CA GLU A 266 -30.23 -36.43 -0.01
C GLU A 266 -29.95 -35.15 0.77
N GLN A 267 -30.21 -35.12 2.06
CA GLN A 267 -29.94 -34.00 2.93
C GLN A 267 -28.43 -33.76 3.10
N ILE A 268 -27.68 -34.81 3.34
CA ILE A 268 -26.21 -34.80 3.42
C ILE A 268 -25.59 -34.34 2.08
N LYS A 269 -26.11 -34.79 0.92
CA LYS A 269 -25.67 -34.32 -0.38
C LYS A 269 -25.91 -32.83 -0.59
N LYS A 270 -27.06 -32.32 -0.15
CA LYS A 270 -27.36 -30.87 -0.23
C LYS A 270 -26.43 -30.05 0.64
N GLU A 271 -26.11 -30.51 1.85
CA GLU A 271 -25.13 -29.88 2.74
C GLU A 271 -23.71 -29.90 2.16
N MET A 272 -23.29 -30.99 1.56
CA MET A 272 -21.99 -31.10 0.89
C MET A 272 -21.86 -30.12 -0.30
N ILE A 273 -22.91 -29.96 -1.11
CA ILE A 273 -22.95 -29.04 -2.22
C ILE A 273 -22.91 -27.59 -1.70
N SER A 274 -23.63 -27.30 -0.62
CA SER A 274 -23.61 -25.99 0.04
C SER A 274 -22.21 -25.62 0.56
N LEU A 275 -21.56 -26.55 1.25
CA LEU A 275 -20.18 -26.40 1.75
C LEU A 275 -19.15 -26.22 0.60
N LYS A 276 -19.34 -26.95 -0.50
CA LYS A 276 -18.49 -26.81 -1.68
C LYS A 276 -18.62 -25.43 -2.32
N ASN A 277 -19.86 -24.96 -2.49
CA ASN A 277 -20.15 -23.63 -3.04
C ASN A 277 -19.68 -22.49 -2.11
N GLN A 278 -19.74 -22.71 -0.79
CA GLN A 278 -19.21 -21.75 0.19
C GLN A 278 -17.69 -21.68 0.10
N LYS A 279 -17.01 -22.80 -0.07
CA LYS A 279 -15.57 -22.89 -0.26
C LYS A 279 -15.10 -22.21 -1.56
N GLU A 280 -15.82 -22.41 -2.67
CA GLU A 280 -15.53 -21.73 -3.94
C GLU A 280 -15.68 -20.21 -3.80
N ARG A 281 -16.73 -19.73 -3.14
CA ARG A 281 -16.93 -18.30 -2.87
C ARG A 281 -15.87 -17.67 -1.94
N GLU A 282 -15.33 -18.46 -1.00
CA GLU A 282 -14.23 -18.02 -0.14
C GLU A 282 -12.90 -18.01 -0.90
N GLN A 283 -12.68 -18.89 -1.86
CA GLN A 283 -11.51 -18.89 -2.73
C GLN A 283 -11.52 -17.72 -3.72
N ASP A 284 -12.67 -17.39 -4.29
CA ASP A 284 -12.83 -16.24 -5.22
C ASP A 284 -12.64 -14.89 -4.52
N LYS A 285 -12.85 -14.83 -3.21
CA LYS A 285 -12.56 -13.61 -2.42
C LYS A 285 -11.09 -13.41 -2.07
N LEU A 286 -10.27 -14.43 -2.28
CA LEU A 286 -8.85 -14.46 -1.95
C LEU A 286 -7.93 -14.31 -3.19
N GLN A 287 -8.51 -14.33 -4.39
CA GLN A 287 -7.87 -13.95 -5.64
C GLN A 287 -8.12 -12.46 -5.95
#